data_bd533f60c1eddab3327a70a51a468aaf
#
_entry.id   bd533f60c1eddab3327a70a51a468aaf
#
_cell.length_a   1.000
_cell.length_b   1.000
_cell.length_c   1.000
_cell.angle_alpha   90.00
_cell.angle_beta   90.00
_cell.angle_gamma   90.00
#
_symmetry.space_group_name_H-M   'P 1'
#
loop_
_entity.id
_entity.type
_entity.pdbx_description
1 polymer ?
#
loop_
_entity_poly.entity_id
_entity_poly.type
_entity_poly.pdbx_seq_one_letter_code
_entity_poly.pdbx_strand_id
1 'polypeptide(L)'
;TIGNVPQKSVDFCLFSGTFNLTHSHDPNLWMDYIFVCLDRCMALTRYGLVFNLLCAPKAKIESQIFYADRAAFIHRAEAMIGPTHAQPTKYVSGDVSFVITRKPDQAS
;
A
#
# COMPACT_ATOMS: atom_id res chain seq x y z
N THR A 1 13.02 -13.21 -5.47
CA THR A 1 11.59 -13.02 -5.21
C THR A 1 11.32 -12.78 -3.74
N ILE A 2 10.17 -12.19 -3.44
CA ILE A 2 9.79 -11.90 -2.06
C ILE A 2 9.76 -13.19 -1.22
N GLY A 3 9.31 -14.29 -1.77
CA GLY A 3 9.20 -15.55 -1.04
C GLY A 3 10.53 -16.13 -0.58
N ASN A 4 11.65 -15.70 -1.17
CA ASN A 4 12.96 -16.21 -0.83
C ASN A 4 13.73 -15.33 0.15
N VAL A 5 13.14 -14.20 0.58
CA VAL A 5 13.79 -13.26 1.49
C VAL A 5 13.38 -13.59 2.93
N PRO A 6 14.34 -13.70 3.87
CA PRO A 6 14.00 -13.96 5.26
C PRO A 6 13.09 -12.88 5.83
N GLN A 7 12.17 -13.27 6.71
CA GLN A 7 11.29 -12.33 7.39
C GLN A 7 12.11 -11.36 8.24
N LYS A 8 11.65 -10.10 8.29
CA LYS A 8 12.26 -9.03 9.09
C LYS A 8 13.71 -8.78 8.69
N SER A 9 14.04 -8.99 7.41
CA SER A 9 15.40 -8.80 6.92
C SER A 9 15.74 -7.34 6.66
N VAL A 10 14.73 -6.45 6.54
CA VAL A 10 14.92 -5.03 6.29
C VAL A 10 14.10 -4.21 7.28
N ASP A 11 14.48 -2.95 7.48
CA ASP A 11 13.75 -2.07 8.40
C ASP A 11 12.43 -1.59 7.78
N PHE A 12 12.47 -1.11 6.57
CA PHE A 12 11.29 -0.65 5.82
C PHE A 12 11.36 -1.16 4.39
N CYS A 13 10.20 -1.41 3.79
CA CYS A 13 10.08 -1.55 2.35
C CYS A 13 9.61 -0.22 1.77
N LEU A 14 10.33 0.28 0.77
CA LEU A 14 9.98 1.52 0.09
C LEU A 14 9.70 1.21 -1.37
N PHE A 15 8.56 1.69 -1.87
CA PHE A 15 8.25 1.58 -3.30
C PHE A 15 7.38 2.74 -3.73
N SER A 16 7.53 3.14 -4.97
CA SER A 16 6.90 4.34 -5.50
C SER A 16 6.25 4.02 -6.84
N GLY A 17 4.97 4.35 -6.96
CA GLY A 17 4.24 4.16 -8.21
C GLY A 17 4.03 2.72 -8.64
N THR A 18 4.43 1.75 -7.84
CA THR A 18 4.41 0.33 -8.19
C THR A 18 3.02 -0.18 -8.56
N PHE A 19 1.99 0.32 -7.88
CA PHE A 19 0.62 -0.16 -8.05
C PHE A 19 -0.24 0.77 -8.91
N ASN A 20 0.33 1.82 -9.49
CA ASN A 20 -0.45 2.78 -10.26
C ASN A 20 -0.83 2.26 -11.65
N LEU A 21 -0.04 1.39 -12.23
CA LEU A 21 -0.35 0.80 -13.54
C LEU A 21 -0.91 -0.59 -13.37
N THR A 22 -1.97 -0.89 -14.12
CA THR A 22 -2.62 -2.20 -14.06
C THR A 22 -3.24 -2.56 -15.40
N HIS A 23 -3.31 -3.86 -15.67
CA HIS A 23 -4.10 -4.40 -16.79
C HIS A 23 -5.48 -4.89 -16.33
N SER A 24 -5.76 -4.82 -15.05
CA SER A 24 -7.07 -5.18 -14.52
C SER A 24 -8.12 -4.14 -14.91
N HIS A 25 -9.37 -4.57 -15.03
CA HIS A 25 -10.51 -3.68 -15.26
C HIS A 25 -11.38 -3.55 -14.01
N ASP A 26 -11.05 -4.26 -12.94
CA ASP A 26 -11.83 -4.27 -11.70
C ASP A 26 -10.99 -3.67 -10.56
N PRO A 27 -11.36 -2.46 -10.08
CA PRO A 27 -10.61 -1.83 -8.98
C PRO A 27 -10.58 -2.66 -7.70
N ASN A 28 -11.64 -3.42 -7.43
CA ASN A 28 -11.69 -4.24 -6.22
C ASN A 28 -10.71 -5.40 -6.29
N LEU A 29 -10.63 -6.07 -7.42
CA LEU A 29 -9.65 -7.16 -7.60
C LEU A 29 -8.22 -6.63 -7.54
N TRP A 30 -7.96 -5.46 -8.12
CA TRP A 30 -6.64 -4.86 -8.06
C TRP A 30 -6.28 -4.47 -6.63
N MET A 31 -7.25 -3.94 -5.86
CA MET A 31 -7.03 -3.61 -4.46
C MET A 31 -6.71 -4.86 -3.64
N ASP A 32 -7.39 -5.98 -3.89
CA ASP A 32 -7.10 -7.23 -3.21
C ASP A 32 -5.66 -7.68 -3.49
N TYR A 33 -5.23 -7.58 -4.73
CA TYR A 33 -3.85 -7.90 -5.11
C TYR A 33 -2.85 -7.01 -4.37
N ILE A 34 -3.12 -5.70 -4.30
CA ILE A 34 -2.25 -4.77 -3.57
C ILE A 34 -2.09 -5.22 -2.12
N PHE A 35 -3.19 -5.56 -1.46
CA PHE A 35 -3.12 -5.97 -0.04
C PHE A 35 -2.39 -7.29 0.17
N VAL A 36 -2.46 -8.22 -0.78
CA VAL A 36 -1.63 -9.43 -0.72
C VAL A 36 -0.15 -9.05 -0.77
N CYS A 37 0.22 -8.14 -1.67
CA CYS A 37 1.61 -7.68 -1.78
C CYS A 37 2.06 -6.93 -0.53
N LEU A 38 1.21 -6.04 0.01
CA LEU A 38 1.55 -5.28 1.21
C LEU A 38 1.75 -6.19 2.40
N ASP A 39 0.89 -7.20 2.55
CA ASP A 39 1.01 -8.15 3.65
C ASP A 39 2.34 -8.91 3.57
N ARG A 40 2.71 -9.37 2.39
CA ARG A 40 4.00 -10.06 2.19
C ARG A 40 5.18 -9.14 2.46
N CYS A 41 5.12 -7.91 1.98
CA CYS A 41 6.19 -6.94 2.23
C CYS A 41 6.31 -6.61 3.71
N MET A 42 5.18 -6.49 4.42
CA MET A 42 5.21 -6.24 5.85
C MET A 42 5.92 -7.36 6.60
N ALA A 43 5.74 -8.61 6.19
CA ALA A 43 6.41 -9.74 6.82
C ALA A 43 7.94 -9.65 6.70
N LEU A 44 8.46 -8.94 5.69
CA LEU A 44 9.89 -8.78 5.48
C LEU A 44 10.49 -7.62 6.28
N THR A 45 9.68 -6.76 6.87
CA THR A 45 10.16 -5.53 7.50
C THR A 45 10.11 -5.62 9.02
N ARG A 46 10.96 -4.84 9.67
CA ARG A 46 10.91 -4.68 11.13
C ARG A 46 9.89 -3.64 11.54
N TYR A 47 9.77 -2.54 10.78
CA TYR A 47 8.98 -1.39 11.20
C TYR A 47 7.79 -1.11 10.30
N GLY A 48 7.92 -1.25 9.00
CA GLY A 48 6.78 -0.99 8.14
C GLY A 48 7.06 -0.75 6.67
N LEU A 49 6.06 -0.18 6.01
CA LEU A 49 6.05 0.06 4.58
C LEU A 49 5.92 1.55 4.30
N VAL A 50 6.60 2.03 3.27
CA VAL A 50 6.46 3.41 2.77
C VAL A 50 6.23 3.32 1.26
N PHE A 51 5.14 3.88 0.79
CA PHE A 51 4.79 3.84 -0.63
C PHE A 51 3.82 4.96 -0.97
N ASN A 52 3.54 5.13 -2.26
CA ASN A 52 2.53 6.09 -2.68
C ASN A 52 1.54 5.45 -3.64
N LEU A 53 0.32 6.00 -3.66
CA LEU A 53 -0.75 5.62 -4.56
C LEU A 53 -1.41 6.88 -5.10
N LEU A 54 -1.87 6.81 -6.34
CA LEU A 54 -2.80 7.81 -6.82
C LEU A 54 -4.16 7.55 -6.19
N CYS A 55 -4.83 8.62 -5.77
CA CYS A 55 -6.14 8.52 -5.11
C CYS A 55 -7.15 9.41 -5.81
N ALA A 56 -8.42 9.00 -5.76
CA ALA A 56 -9.56 9.74 -6.27
C ALA A 56 -10.68 9.64 -5.26
N PRO A 57 -11.76 10.45 -5.39
CA PRO A 57 -12.88 10.36 -4.45
C PRO A 57 -13.51 8.98 -4.39
N LYS A 58 -13.38 8.20 -5.46
CA LYS A 58 -13.88 6.83 -5.53
C LYS A 58 -12.87 5.98 -6.27
N ALA A 59 -12.67 4.75 -5.81
CA ALA A 59 -11.71 3.84 -6.46
C ALA A 59 -12.12 3.60 -7.92
N LYS A 60 -11.15 3.68 -8.83
CA LYS A 60 -11.38 3.48 -10.25
C LYS A 60 -10.12 3.05 -10.96
N ILE A 61 -10.31 2.49 -12.16
CA ILE A 61 -9.22 2.25 -13.11
C ILE A 61 -9.59 2.99 -14.39
N GLU A 62 -8.70 3.84 -14.87
CA GLU A 62 -8.92 4.68 -16.04
C GLU A 62 -7.63 4.73 -16.84
N SER A 63 -7.70 4.35 -18.12
CA SER A 63 -6.52 4.30 -19.00
C SER A 63 -5.38 3.49 -18.40
N GLN A 64 -5.69 2.35 -17.81
CA GLN A 64 -4.72 1.46 -17.16
C GLN A 64 -4.05 2.06 -15.92
N ILE A 65 -4.59 3.15 -15.39
CA ILE A 65 -4.10 3.77 -14.16
C ILE A 65 -5.12 3.51 -13.05
N PHE A 66 -4.62 2.97 -11.94
CA PHE A 66 -5.43 2.70 -10.76
C PHE A 66 -5.43 3.91 -9.83
N TYR A 67 -6.62 4.29 -9.38
CA TYR A 67 -6.82 5.31 -8.36
C TYR A 67 -7.53 4.68 -7.17
N ALA A 68 -6.97 4.83 -5.98
CA ALA A 68 -7.54 4.28 -4.76
C ALA A 68 -8.51 5.29 -4.13
N ASP A 69 -9.52 4.77 -3.41
CA ASP A 69 -10.30 5.56 -2.47
C ASP A 69 -9.48 5.68 -1.18
N ARG A 70 -8.98 6.88 -0.89
CA ARG A 70 -8.06 7.10 0.22
C ARG A 70 -8.62 6.63 1.55
N ALA A 71 -9.85 6.99 1.88
CA ALA A 71 -10.46 6.64 3.17
C ALA A 71 -10.68 5.14 3.29
N ALA A 72 -11.17 4.50 2.23
CA ALA A 72 -11.37 3.06 2.22
C ALA A 72 -10.06 2.31 2.32
N PHE A 73 -9.02 2.80 1.65
CA PHE A 73 -7.70 2.19 1.72
C PHE A 73 -7.13 2.25 3.15
N ILE A 74 -7.19 3.41 3.78
CA ILE A 74 -6.69 3.58 5.15
C ILE A 74 -7.45 2.66 6.11
N HIS A 75 -8.77 2.62 6.00
CA HIS A 75 -9.59 1.76 6.86
C HIS A 75 -9.18 0.30 6.75
N ARG A 76 -9.03 -0.19 5.54
CA ARG A 76 -8.64 -1.58 5.29
C ARG A 76 -7.21 -1.86 5.77
N ALA A 77 -6.28 -0.94 5.51
CA ALA A 77 -4.89 -1.11 5.93
C ALA A 77 -4.77 -1.17 7.45
N GLU A 78 -5.50 -0.31 8.17
CA GLU A 78 -5.47 -0.33 9.63
C GLU A 78 -6.10 -1.59 10.20
N ALA A 79 -7.13 -2.12 9.55
CA ALA A 79 -7.77 -3.36 10.00
C ALA A 79 -6.91 -4.59 9.74
N MET A 80 -6.19 -4.64 8.61
CA MET A 80 -5.51 -5.85 8.17
C MET A 80 -4.01 -5.84 8.45
N ILE A 81 -3.37 -4.70 8.50
CA ILE A 81 -1.91 -4.62 8.56
C ILE A 81 -1.43 -3.86 9.79
N GLY A 82 -1.75 -2.59 9.93
CA GLY A 82 -1.32 -1.79 11.06
C GLY A 82 -1.62 -0.32 10.91
N PRO A 83 -1.21 0.51 11.87
CA PRO A 83 -1.45 1.95 11.82
C PRO A 83 -0.97 2.54 10.51
N THR A 84 -1.81 3.39 9.91
CA THR A 84 -1.57 3.92 8.57
C THR A 84 -1.65 5.44 8.59
N HIS A 85 -0.61 6.09 8.07
CA HIS A 85 -0.58 7.53 7.87
C HIS A 85 -0.58 7.83 6.39
N ALA A 86 -1.31 8.86 5.98
CA ALA A 86 -1.41 9.26 4.59
C ALA A 86 -1.22 10.76 4.48
N GLN A 87 -0.46 11.20 3.48
CA GLN A 87 -0.19 12.61 3.25
C GLN A 87 -0.12 12.88 1.75
N PRO A 88 -0.90 13.85 1.23
CA PRO A 88 -0.80 14.21 -0.17
C PRO A 88 0.60 14.73 -0.50
N THR A 89 1.10 14.37 -1.68
CA THR A 89 2.38 14.91 -2.13
C THR A 89 2.17 16.29 -2.76
N LYS A 90 3.25 17.10 -2.78
CA LYS A 90 3.15 18.47 -3.26
C LYS A 90 3.16 18.60 -4.78
N TYR A 91 3.70 17.61 -5.48
CA TYR A 91 4.08 17.77 -6.87
C TYR A 91 3.12 17.13 -7.87
N VAL A 92 2.38 16.13 -7.45
CA VAL A 92 1.46 15.41 -8.33
C VAL A 92 0.09 15.41 -7.69
N SER A 93 -0.90 15.99 -8.39
CA SER A 93 -2.29 16.00 -7.92
C SER A 93 -2.81 14.58 -7.77
N GLY A 94 -3.43 14.30 -6.63
CA GLY A 94 -3.99 12.98 -6.35
C GLY A 94 -2.98 11.96 -5.82
N ASP A 95 -1.70 12.25 -5.86
CA ASP A 95 -0.70 11.34 -5.33
C ASP A 95 -0.62 11.46 -3.81
N VAL A 96 -0.68 10.33 -3.12
CA VAL A 96 -0.69 10.28 -1.66
C VAL A 96 0.40 9.32 -1.19
N SER A 97 1.22 9.80 -0.25
CA SER A 97 2.20 8.96 0.42
C SER A 97 1.59 8.27 1.60
N PHE A 98 1.85 6.98 1.74
CA PHE A 98 1.35 6.15 2.83
C PHE A 98 2.51 5.57 3.62
N VAL A 99 2.35 5.55 4.95
CA VAL A 99 3.25 4.84 5.85
C VAL A 99 2.40 3.89 6.67
N ILE A 100 2.70 2.60 6.59
CA ILE A 100 2.02 1.58 7.40
C ILE A 100 3.07 0.99 8.33
N THR A 101 2.83 1.08 9.63
CA THR A 101 3.73 0.52 10.63
C THR A 101 3.14 -0.75 11.21
N ARG A 102 3.98 -1.54 11.87
CA ARG A 102 3.51 -2.76 12.54
C ARG A 102 2.60 -2.43 13.72
N LYS A 103 1.64 -3.30 13.98
CA LYS A 103 0.85 -3.20 15.19
C LYS A 103 1.74 -3.39 16.40
N PRO A 104 1.57 -2.58 17.48
CA PRO A 104 2.45 -2.67 18.66
C PRO A 104 2.48 -4.05 19.31
N ASP A 105 1.37 -4.78 19.31
CA ASP A 105 1.27 -6.09 19.91
C ASP A 105 1.98 -7.18 19.11
N GLN A 106 2.49 -6.88 17.92
CA GLN A 106 3.24 -7.80 17.09
C GLN A 106 4.74 -7.56 17.16
N ALA A 107 5.19 -6.67 18.03
CA ALA A 107 6.58 -6.30 18.13
C ALA A 107 7.42 -7.34 18.88
N SER A 108 6.81 -8.23 19.57
CA SER A 108 7.50 -9.28 20.34
C SER A 108 7.99 -10.42 19.46
#